data_654e91ffc4911ae727c0d4a6d4bb21f2
#
_entry.id   654e91ffc4911ae727c0d4a6d4bb21f2
#
_cell.length_a   1.000
_cell.length_b   1.000
_cell.length_c   1.000
_cell.angle_alpha   90.00
_cell.angle_beta   90.00
_cell.angle_gamma   90.00
#
_symmetry.space_group_name_H-M   'P 1'
#
loop_
_entity.id
_entity.type
_entity.pdbx_description
1 polymer ?
#
loop_
_entity_poly.entity_id
_entity_poly.type
_entity_poly.pdbx_seq_one_letter_code
_entity_poly.pdbx_strand_id
1 'polypeptide(L)'
;MVKEKPNSIRTYDKDGFRRRAACLCFKDETENEILLVTSSKDREKYVVPGGGVEPYEDPRNTAVREALEEAGVRGQLGRHIGIFENKEKKHRTTLYVFIVSELLDDWEDKRSMGKNQEL
;
A
#
# COMPACT_ATOMS: atom_id res chain seq x y z
N MET A 1 5.98 0.69 16.19
CA MET A 1 4.53 0.71 16.39
C MET A 1 3.84 0.07 15.18
N VAL A 2 2.95 -0.84 15.43
CA VAL A 2 2.18 -1.45 14.36
C VAL A 2 1.10 -0.47 13.90
N LYS A 3 1.06 -0.24 12.60
CA LYS A 3 0.01 0.57 12.02
C LYS A 3 -1.27 -0.25 11.95
N GLU A 4 -2.27 0.16 12.71
CA GLU A 4 -3.57 -0.47 12.68
C GLU A 4 -4.65 0.59 12.72
N LYS A 5 -5.55 0.55 11.75
CA LYS A 5 -6.62 1.54 11.65
C LYS A 5 -7.79 1.13 12.53
N PRO A 6 -8.49 2.11 13.13
CA PRO A 6 -9.70 1.81 13.87
C PRO A 6 -10.70 1.05 12.97
N ASN A 7 -11.35 0.05 13.53
CA ASN A 7 -12.34 -0.78 12.82
C ASN A 7 -11.77 -1.65 11.70
N SER A 8 -10.43 -1.73 11.61
CA SER A 8 -9.78 -2.63 10.67
C SER A 8 -9.95 -4.07 11.13
N ILE A 9 -10.37 -4.94 10.23
CA ILE A 9 -10.52 -6.38 10.50
C ILE A 9 -9.54 -7.13 9.62
N ARG A 10 -8.65 -7.88 10.24
CA ARG A 10 -7.66 -8.67 9.52
C ARG A 10 -8.30 -9.88 8.86
N THR A 11 -7.86 -10.18 7.66
CA THR A 11 -8.27 -11.38 6.94
C THR A 11 -7.07 -12.29 6.71
N TYR A 12 -7.33 -13.59 6.61
CA TYR A 12 -6.30 -14.61 6.49
C TYR A 12 -6.64 -15.55 5.34
N ASP A 13 -5.61 -16.10 4.71
CA ASP A 13 -5.82 -17.11 3.70
C ASP A 13 -5.95 -18.49 4.36
N LYS A 14 -6.13 -19.53 3.52
CA LYS A 14 -6.32 -20.91 4.01
C LYS A 14 -5.13 -21.43 4.80
N ASP A 15 -3.95 -20.85 4.63
CA ASP A 15 -2.72 -21.26 5.32
C ASP A 15 -2.46 -20.43 6.58
N GLY A 16 -3.37 -19.54 6.94
CA GLY A 16 -3.24 -18.70 8.12
C GLY A 16 -2.36 -17.48 7.95
N PHE A 17 -1.98 -17.15 6.71
CA PHE A 17 -1.22 -15.95 6.42
C PHE A 17 -2.16 -14.76 6.29
N ARG A 18 -1.77 -13.62 6.87
CA ARG A 18 -2.53 -12.38 6.73
C ARG A 18 -2.53 -11.94 5.27
N ARG A 19 -3.71 -11.62 4.76
CA ARG A 19 -3.87 -11.14 3.39
C ARG A 19 -3.59 -9.64 3.35
N ARG A 20 -2.67 -9.25 2.46
CA ARG A 20 -2.29 -7.86 2.23
C ARG A 20 -2.22 -7.59 0.74
N ALA A 21 -2.32 -6.31 0.38
CA ALA A 21 -2.13 -5.86 -1.00
C ALA A 21 -1.34 -4.56 -1.00
N ALA A 22 -0.56 -4.34 -2.05
CA ALA A 22 0.30 -3.18 -2.17
C ALA A 22 0.44 -2.75 -3.63
N CYS A 23 0.90 -1.53 -3.83
CA CYS A 23 1.14 -0.95 -5.16
C CYS A 23 2.57 -0.52 -5.33
N LEU A 24 3.15 -0.82 -6.50
CA LEU A 24 4.30 -0.08 -6.99
C LEU A 24 3.74 1.10 -7.77
N CYS A 25 3.83 2.29 -7.18
CA CYS A 25 3.28 3.51 -7.75
C CYS A 25 4.31 4.19 -8.63
N PHE A 26 4.07 4.18 -9.94
CA PHE A 26 4.97 4.80 -10.91
C PHE A 26 4.41 6.15 -11.35
N LYS A 27 5.32 7.09 -11.63
CA LYS A 27 4.96 8.43 -12.10
C LYS A 27 4.16 8.36 -13.41
N ASP A 28 4.56 7.46 -14.31
CA ASP A 28 3.91 7.27 -15.60
C ASP A 28 4.14 5.85 -16.14
N GLU A 29 3.66 5.61 -17.34
CA GLU A 29 3.68 4.29 -17.96
C GLU A 29 5.06 3.79 -18.36
N THR A 30 6.09 4.66 -18.32
CA THR A 30 7.46 4.23 -18.59
C THR A 30 8.03 3.42 -17.43
N GLU A 31 7.42 3.51 -16.24
CA GLU A 31 7.86 2.80 -15.05
C GLU A 31 9.32 3.10 -14.64
N ASN A 32 9.76 4.32 -14.89
CA ASN A 32 11.14 4.75 -14.59
C ASN A 32 11.28 5.41 -13.22
N GLU A 33 10.20 5.98 -12.68
CA GLU A 33 10.22 6.65 -11.37
C GLU A 33 9.13 6.09 -10.48
N ILE A 34 9.54 5.60 -9.31
CA ILE A 34 8.62 5.03 -8.33
C ILE A 34 8.39 6.02 -7.18
N LEU A 35 7.15 6.09 -6.73
CA LEU A 35 6.80 6.86 -5.54
C LEU A 35 7.01 6.00 -4.30
N LEU A 36 7.71 6.54 -3.33
CA LEU A 36 7.89 5.90 -2.03
C LEU A 36 7.32 6.81 -0.94
N VAL A 37 6.89 6.21 0.15
CA VAL A 37 6.43 6.96 1.32
C VAL A 37 7.25 6.56 2.53
N THR A 38 7.34 7.47 3.49
CA THR A 38 8.07 7.17 4.71
C THR A 38 7.36 6.10 5.52
N SER A 39 8.12 5.24 6.15
CA SER A 39 7.59 4.23 7.05
C SER A 39 7.00 4.90 8.29
N SER A 40 5.86 4.40 8.77
CA SER A 40 5.27 4.87 10.02
C SER A 40 6.11 4.49 11.24
N LYS A 41 6.97 3.48 11.11
CA LYS A 41 7.85 3.01 12.19
C LYS A 41 9.18 3.73 12.22
N ASP A 42 9.70 4.13 11.06
CA ASP A 42 11.02 4.73 10.92
C ASP A 42 10.99 5.72 9.77
N ARG A 43 10.99 7.01 10.08
CA ARG A 43 10.89 8.08 9.09
C ARG A 43 12.09 8.18 8.17
N GLU A 44 13.18 7.51 8.49
CA GLU A 44 14.35 7.45 7.61
C GLU A 44 14.23 6.36 6.56
N LYS A 45 13.23 5.50 6.67
CA LYS A 45 12.99 4.42 5.71
C LYS A 45 11.78 4.70 4.83
N TYR A 46 11.85 4.24 3.60
CA TYR A 46 10.77 4.38 2.64
C TYR A 46 10.19 3.01 2.31
N VAL A 47 8.89 2.99 2.09
CA VAL A 47 8.15 1.76 1.78
C VAL A 47 7.20 2.00 0.63
N VAL A 48 6.76 0.92 -0.01
CA VAL A 48 5.66 0.98 -0.98
C VAL A 48 4.33 0.98 -0.23
N PRO A 49 3.32 1.72 -0.72
CA PRO A 49 2.01 1.74 -0.08
C PRO A 49 1.36 0.37 -0.11
N GLY A 50 0.82 -0.05 1.02
CA GLY A 50 0.12 -1.32 1.12
C GLY A 50 -0.48 -1.53 2.50
N GLY A 51 -1.36 -2.50 2.61
CA GLY A 51 -2.00 -2.82 3.87
C GLY A 51 -2.86 -4.07 3.79
N GLY A 52 -3.62 -4.32 4.86
CA GLY A 52 -4.44 -5.51 4.99
C GLY A 52 -5.68 -5.46 4.12
N VAL A 53 -5.98 -6.60 3.50
CA VAL A 53 -7.24 -6.80 2.75
C VAL A 53 -8.36 -6.97 3.77
N GLU A 54 -9.40 -6.16 3.67
CA GLU A 54 -10.55 -6.25 4.56
C GLU A 54 -11.57 -7.28 4.07
N PRO A 55 -12.50 -7.76 4.94
CA PRO A 55 -13.36 -8.90 4.60
C PRO A 55 -14.19 -8.72 3.34
N TYR A 56 -14.56 -7.50 3.03
CA TYR A 56 -15.41 -7.19 1.88
C TYR A 56 -14.61 -6.69 0.68
N GLU A 57 -13.29 -6.68 0.78
CA GLU A 57 -12.43 -6.14 -0.28
C GLU A 57 -11.84 -7.22 -1.17
N ASP A 58 -11.70 -6.87 -2.43
CA ASP A 58 -10.82 -7.55 -3.36
C ASP A 58 -9.42 -6.95 -3.18
N PRO A 59 -8.32 -7.71 -3.31
CA PRO A 59 -6.97 -7.15 -3.17
C PRO A 59 -6.68 -5.95 -4.04
N ARG A 60 -7.27 -5.86 -5.24
CA ARG A 60 -7.12 -4.68 -6.11
C ARG A 60 -7.72 -3.44 -5.48
N ASN A 61 -8.87 -3.57 -4.86
CA ASN A 61 -9.51 -2.45 -4.16
C ASN A 61 -8.70 -2.02 -2.95
N THR A 62 -8.12 -2.99 -2.24
CA THR A 62 -7.22 -2.72 -1.12
C THR A 62 -6.01 -1.90 -1.58
N ALA A 63 -5.37 -2.31 -2.67
CA ALA A 63 -4.20 -1.63 -3.20
C ALA A 63 -4.51 -0.16 -3.55
N VAL A 64 -5.64 0.09 -4.21
CA VAL A 64 -6.07 1.45 -4.56
C VAL A 64 -6.36 2.28 -3.31
N ARG A 65 -7.07 1.69 -2.36
CA ARG A 65 -7.40 2.38 -1.09
C ARG A 65 -6.14 2.73 -0.31
N GLU A 66 -5.21 1.80 -0.19
CA GLU A 66 -3.97 2.04 0.54
C GLU A 66 -3.09 3.08 -0.16
N ALA A 67 -3.06 3.10 -1.49
CA ALA A 67 -2.34 4.13 -2.22
C ALA A 67 -2.88 5.52 -1.89
N LEU A 68 -4.19 5.66 -1.81
CA LEU A 68 -4.80 6.94 -1.44
C LEU A 68 -4.52 7.30 0.03
N GLU A 69 -4.73 6.36 0.94
CA GLU A 69 -4.61 6.62 2.38
C GLU A 69 -3.17 6.82 2.83
N GLU A 70 -2.25 5.99 2.34
CA GLU A 70 -0.85 6.02 2.78
C GLU A 70 0.03 6.93 1.99
N ALA A 71 -0.22 7.07 0.69
CA ALA A 71 0.66 7.81 -0.20
C ALA A 71 0.04 9.08 -0.77
N GLY A 72 -1.26 9.25 -0.62
CA GLY A 72 -1.95 10.43 -1.14
C GLY A 72 -1.93 10.48 -2.65
N VAL A 73 -2.14 9.35 -3.32
CA VAL A 73 -2.14 9.30 -4.79
C VAL A 73 -3.44 8.74 -5.32
N ARG A 74 -3.84 9.27 -6.46
CA ARG A 74 -4.88 8.72 -7.31
C ARG A 74 -4.27 8.33 -8.63
N GLY A 75 -4.85 7.34 -9.28
CA GLY A 75 -4.35 6.88 -10.55
C GLY A 75 -5.07 5.64 -11.01
N GLN A 76 -4.39 4.87 -11.83
CA GLN A 76 -4.97 3.68 -12.43
C GLN A 76 -4.19 2.44 -12.03
N LEU A 77 -4.91 1.45 -11.52
CA LEU A 77 -4.33 0.16 -11.20
C LEU A 77 -3.96 -0.57 -12.49
N GLY A 78 -2.75 -1.08 -12.53
CA GLY A 78 -2.23 -1.82 -13.67
C GLY A 78 -2.15 -3.31 -13.38
N ARG A 79 -1.16 -3.96 -13.98
CA ARG A 79 -1.02 -5.41 -13.95
C ARG A 79 -0.65 -5.94 -12.58
N HIS A 80 -1.08 -7.16 -12.31
CA HIS A 80 -0.67 -7.96 -11.16
C HIS A 80 0.80 -8.39 -11.36
N ILE A 81 1.64 -8.10 -10.38
CA ILE A 81 3.06 -8.48 -10.43
C ILE A 81 3.28 -9.86 -9.82
N GLY A 82 2.73 -10.11 -8.65
CA GLY A 82 2.90 -11.38 -7.97
C GLY A 82 2.43 -11.32 -6.53
N ILE A 83 2.63 -12.43 -5.84
CA ILE A 83 2.34 -12.55 -4.40
C ILE A 83 3.66 -12.77 -3.69
N PHE A 84 3.93 -11.93 -2.70
CA PHE A 84 5.16 -11.97 -1.94
C PHE A 84 4.89 -12.39 -0.51
N GLU A 85 5.67 -13.34 -0.03
CA GLU A 85 5.46 -13.94 1.27
C GLU A 85 6.52 -13.48 2.26
N ASN A 86 6.07 -13.10 3.45
CA ASN A 86 6.93 -12.88 4.61
C ASN A 86 6.59 -13.95 5.64
N LYS A 87 7.41 -14.98 5.72
CA LYS A 87 7.15 -16.13 6.58
C LYS A 87 7.27 -15.77 8.06
N GLU A 88 8.17 -14.88 8.39
CA GLU A 88 8.38 -14.47 9.77
C GLU A 88 7.15 -13.79 10.35
N LYS A 89 6.57 -12.85 9.59
CA LYS A 89 5.38 -12.12 10.01
C LYS A 89 4.08 -12.81 9.60
N LYS A 90 4.17 -13.88 8.83
CA LYS A 90 3.02 -14.59 8.27
C LYS A 90 2.12 -13.68 7.46
N HIS A 91 2.71 -12.96 6.53
CA HIS A 91 2.01 -12.11 5.57
C HIS A 91 2.17 -12.63 4.15
N ARG A 92 1.11 -12.51 3.35
CA ARG A 92 1.17 -12.67 1.89
C ARG A 92 0.60 -11.41 1.27
N THR A 93 1.42 -10.73 0.48
CA THR A 93 1.06 -9.45 -0.12
C THR A 93 0.95 -9.59 -1.62
N THR A 94 -0.25 -9.29 -2.15
CA THR A 94 -0.48 -9.23 -3.58
C THR A 94 -0.03 -7.87 -4.07
N LEU A 95 0.86 -7.83 -5.05
CA LEU A 95 1.49 -6.61 -5.52
C LEU A 95 1.03 -6.28 -6.94
N TYR A 96 0.69 -5.01 -7.16
CA TYR A 96 0.22 -4.47 -8.44
C TYR A 96 1.04 -3.28 -8.87
N VAL A 97 1.07 -3.04 -10.19
CA VAL A 97 1.52 -1.76 -10.75
C VAL A 97 0.38 -0.75 -10.57
N PHE A 98 0.72 0.49 -10.27
CA PHE A 98 -0.22 1.59 -10.16
C PHE A 98 0.38 2.81 -10.85
N ILE A 99 -0.32 3.37 -11.82
CA ILE A 99 0.16 4.56 -12.55
C ILE A 99 -0.49 5.79 -11.92
N VAL A 100 0.33 6.66 -11.36
CA VAL A 100 -0.12 7.85 -10.66
C VAL A 100 -0.61 8.89 -11.65
N SER A 101 -1.80 9.43 -11.44
CA SER A 101 -2.33 10.55 -12.21
C SER A 101 -2.39 11.83 -11.38
N GLU A 102 -2.43 11.71 -10.07
CA GLU A 102 -2.54 12.87 -9.18
C GLU A 102 -1.83 12.62 -7.85
N LEU A 103 -1.01 13.58 -7.44
CA LEU A 103 -0.44 13.64 -6.09
C LEU A 103 -1.28 14.61 -5.27
N LEU A 104 -1.83 14.15 -4.18
CA LEU A 104 -2.66 14.99 -3.31
C LEU A 104 -1.78 15.76 -2.34
N ASP A 105 -2.17 16.99 -2.01
CA ASP A 105 -1.46 17.79 -1.01
C ASP A 105 -1.74 17.32 0.41
N ASP A 106 -2.88 16.67 0.61
CA ASP A 106 -3.33 16.20 1.91
C ASP A 106 -3.93 14.79 1.77
N TRP A 107 -3.58 13.92 2.71
CA TRP A 107 -4.13 12.56 2.76
C TRP A 107 -4.09 12.05 4.19
N GLU A 108 -4.83 10.94 4.44
CA GLU A 108 -5.06 10.44 5.78
C GLU A 108 -3.79 10.20 6.60
N ASP A 109 -2.84 9.43 6.06
CA ASP A 109 -1.64 9.09 6.80
C ASP A 109 -0.65 10.24 6.94
N LYS A 110 -0.68 11.22 6.03
CA LYS A 110 0.10 12.45 6.19
C LYS A 110 -0.35 13.18 7.45
N ARG A 111 -1.66 13.32 7.64
CA ARG A 111 -2.23 14.01 8.79
C ARG A 111 -2.02 13.27 10.09
N SER A 112 -2.24 11.94 10.08
CA SER A 112 -2.22 11.14 11.29
C SER A 112 -0.85 10.56 11.63
N MET A 113 0.03 10.36 10.65
CA MET A 113 1.30 9.65 10.84
C MET A 113 2.52 10.43 10.33
N GLY A 114 2.33 11.63 9.79
CA GLY A 114 3.44 12.47 9.33
C GLY A 114 4.22 11.90 8.15
N LYS A 115 3.57 11.13 7.29
CA LYS A 115 4.23 10.54 6.12
C LYS A 115 4.50 11.57 5.04
N ASN A 116 5.57 11.35 4.28
CA ASN A 116 5.95 12.17 3.13
C ASN A 116 5.96 11.34 1.86
N GLN A 117 5.68 12.01 0.74
CA GLN A 117 5.79 11.44 -0.60
C GLN A 117 7.16 11.77 -1.18
N GLU A 118 7.69 10.83 -1.98
CA GLU A 118 8.97 11.02 -2.65
C GLU A 118 8.96 10.26 -3.97
N LEU A 119 9.22 10.96 -5.07
CA LEU A 119 9.35 10.35 -6.39
C LEU A 119 10.80 10.16 -6.77
#